data_9fdfe233c98afedeea11647ddb50df25
#
_entry.id   9fdfe233c98afedeea11647ddb50df25
#
_cell.length_a   1.000
_cell.length_b   1.000
_cell.length_c   1.000
_cell.angle_alpha   90.00
_cell.angle_beta   90.00
_cell.angle_gamma   90.00
#
_symmetry.space_group_name_H-M   'P 1'
#
loop_
_entity.id
_entity.type
_entity.pdbx_description
1 polymer ?
#
loop_
_entity_poly.entity_id
_entity_poly.type
_entity_poly.pdbx_seq_one_letter_code
_entity_poly.pdbx_strand_id
1 'polypeptide(L)'
;MTGFLRRLKALVSKEFKQLLRDNSSLMIGIAVPILLIFLMGYGISMDVKRVPTAVVIDDPSPTVEDMLSFMEGSEYFEPYYPPSMKDAVALMDSRTVDAIVRIPSDFTESLYQHRANIQIILYGVDASNANVMKGYLEGAING
;
A
#
# COMPACT_ATOMS: atom_id res chain seq x y z
N MET A 1 21.20 -51.45 -2.58
CA MET A 1 20.96 -50.03 -2.82
C MET A 1 21.21 -49.58 -4.27
N THR A 2 22.14 -50.22 -4.98
CA THR A 2 22.47 -49.87 -6.39
C THR A 2 21.33 -50.10 -7.40
N GLY A 3 20.48 -51.09 -7.19
CA GLY A 3 19.36 -51.38 -8.12
C GLY A 3 18.23 -50.35 -8.08
N PHE A 4 17.95 -49.79 -6.91
CA PHE A 4 16.91 -48.76 -6.72
C PHE A 4 17.31 -47.45 -7.43
N LEU A 5 18.52 -46.96 -7.19
CA LEU A 5 19.05 -45.75 -7.81
C LEU A 5 19.10 -45.86 -9.34
N ARG A 6 19.45 -47.03 -9.87
CA ARG A 6 19.47 -47.27 -11.31
C ARG A 6 18.07 -47.26 -11.92
N ARG A 7 17.08 -47.84 -11.23
CA ARG A 7 15.65 -47.78 -11.66
C ARG A 7 15.09 -46.36 -11.58
N LEU A 8 15.38 -45.64 -10.50
CA LEU A 8 14.96 -44.26 -10.31
C LEU A 8 15.53 -43.35 -11.42
N LYS A 9 16.85 -43.48 -11.71
CA LYS A 9 17.48 -42.71 -12.81
C LYS A 9 16.87 -43.03 -14.17
N ALA A 10 16.56 -44.30 -14.43
CA ALA A 10 15.91 -44.71 -15.69
C ALA A 10 14.49 -44.13 -15.82
N LEU A 11 13.73 -44.14 -14.70
CA LEU A 11 12.39 -43.59 -14.65
C LEU A 11 12.42 -42.06 -14.89
N VAL A 12 13.23 -41.32 -14.16
CA VAL A 12 13.38 -39.88 -14.29
C VAL A 12 13.83 -39.51 -15.71
N SER A 13 14.79 -40.26 -16.27
CA SER A 13 15.25 -39.99 -17.65
C SER A 13 14.15 -40.25 -18.69
N LYS A 14 13.33 -41.26 -18.47
CA LYS A 14 12.18 -41.59 -19.34
C LYS A 14 11.13 -40.44 -19.27
N GLU A 15 10.72 -40.07 -18.05
CA GLU A 15 9.73 -38.99 -17.84
C GLU A 15 10.21 -37.64 -18.39
N PHE A 16 11.50 -37.33 -18.19
CA PHE A 16 12.09 -36.10 -18.72
C PHE A 16 12.10 -36.05 -20.26
N LYS A 17 12.44 -37.19 -20.91
CA LYS A 17 12.35 -37.28 -22.37
C LYS A 17 10.91 -37.20 -22.88
N GLN A 18 9.95 -37.74 -22.13
CA GLN A 18 8.54 -37.67 -22.47
C GLN A 18 8.02 -36.26 -22.35
N LEU A 19 8.38 -35.52 -21.29
CA LEU A 19 8.08 -34.08 -21.11
C LEU A 19 8.64 -33.23 -22.25
N LEU A 20 9.90 -33.45 -22.63
CA LEU A 20 10.53 -32.73 -23.76
C LEU A 20 9.88 -33.03 -25.11
N ARG A 21 9.22 -34.18 -25.24
CA ARG A 21 8.54 -34.59 -26.47
C ARG A 21 7.08 -34.13 -26.51
N ASP A 22 6.49 -33.83 -25.35
CA ASP A 22 5.16 -33.27 -25.24
C ASP A 22 5.23 -31.73 -25.26
N ASN A 23 5.09 -31.20 -26.47
CA ASN A 23 5.18 -29.75 -26.71
C ASN A 23 4.13 -28.96 -25.94
N SER A 24 2.95 -29.54 -25.69
CA SER A 24 1.86 -28.89 -24.96
C SER A 24 2.17 -28.76 -23.46
N SER A 25 2.66 -29.81 -22.82
CA SER A 25 3.05 -29.78 -21.40
C SER A 25 4.23 -28.85 -21.15
N LEU A 26 5.21 -28.79 -22.07
CA LEU A 26 6.32 -27.85 -22.02
C LEU A 26 5.86 -26.42 -22.16
N MET A 27 5.00 -26.12 -23.12
CA MET A 27 4.46 -24.77 -23.30
C MET A 27 3.70 -24.31 -22.08
N ILE A 28 2.85 -25.12 -21.49
CA ILE A 28 2.10 -24.78 -20.28
C ILE A 28 3.06 -24.60 -19.10
N GLY A 29 4.01 -25.53 -18.91
CA GLY A 29 4.96 -25.49 -17.79
C GLY A 29 5.91 -24.29 -17.80
N ILE A 30 6.16 -23.69 -18.97
CA ILE A 30 7.01 -22.50 -19.12
C ILE A 30 6.15 -21.23 -19.25
N ALA A 31 5.09 -21.28 -20.04
CA ALA A 31 4.26 -20.11 -20.32
C ALA A 31 3.48 -19.63 -19.09
N VAL A 32 2.98 -20.55 -18.26
CA VAL A 32 2.20 -20.18 -17.07
C VAL A 32 3.05 -19.44 -16.02
N PRO A 33 4.24 -19.89 -15.61
CA PRO A 33 5.11 -19.12 -14.72
C PRO A 33 5.52 -17.77 -15.29
N ILE A 34 5.84 -17.69 -16.59
CA ILE A 34 6.18 -16.42 -17.24
C ILE A 34 4.98 -15.46 -17.23
N LEU A 35 3.79 -15.97 -17.54
CA LEU A 35 2.56 -15.19 -17.52
C LEU A 35 2.21 -14.70 -16.11
N LEU A 36 2.41 -15.54 -15.09
CA LEU A 36 2.22 -15.15 -13.69
C LEU A 36 3.21 -14.07 -13.25
N ILE A 37 4.49 -14.20 -13.62
CA ILE A 37 5.51 -13.16 -13.33
C ILE A 37 5.14 -11.85 -14.03
N PHE A 38 4.69 -11.93 -15.28
CA PHE A 38 4.27 -10.77 -16.06
C PHE A 38 3.01 -10.11 -15.44
N LEU A 39 2.00 -10.89 -15.07
CA LEU A 39 0.79 -10.41 -14.40
C LEU A 39 1.11 -9.81 -13.04
N MET A 40 1.97 -10.43 -12.24
CA MET A 40 2.38 -9.89 -10.93
C MET A 40 3.27 -8.66 -11.06
N GLY A 41 4.15 -8.61 -12.06
CA GLY A 41 5.05 -7.49 -12.28
C GLY A 41 4.38 -6.25 -12.91
N TYR A 42 3.39 -6.45 -13.77
CA TYR A 42 2.71 -5.37 -14.48
C TYR A 42 1.24 -5.17 -14.07
N GLY A 43 0.58 -6.22 -13.60
CA GLY A 43 -0.85 -6.19 -13.29
C GLY A 43 -1.18 -5.76 -11.88
N ILE A 44 -0.25 -5.86 -10.94
CA ILE A 44 -0.43 -5.45 -9.55
C ILE A 44 0.54 -4.29 -9.31
N SER A 45 0.15 -3.10 -9.74
CA SER A 45 0.77 -1.87 -9.28
C SER A 45 0.29 -1.63 -7.84
N MET A 46 1.08 -2.02 -6.85
CA MET A 46 0.88 -1.68 -5.44
C MET A 46 1.36 -0.26 -5.13
N ASP A 47 1.64 0.53 -6.14
CA ASP A 47 2.05 1.92 -6.01
C ASP A 47 0.81 2.76 -5.67
N VAL A 48 0.55 2.92 -4.38
CA VAL A 48 -0.42 3.89 -3.87
C VAL A 48 0.16 5.27 -4.12
N LYS A 49 -0.15 5.86 -5.27
CA LYS A 49 0.24 7.22 -5.62
C LYS A 49 -0.98 8.11 -5.55
N ARG A 50 -0.81 9.29 -4.93
CA ARG A 50 -1.82 10.35 -4.89
C ARG A 50 -3.13 9.89 -4.25
N VAL A 51 -3.08 9.53 -2.96
CA VAL A 51 -4.30 9.27 -2.19
C VAL A 51 -4.98 10.61 -1.91
N PRO A 52 -6.19 10.85 -2.47
CA PRO A 52 -6.95 12.05 -2.15
C PRO A 52 -7.30 12.05 -0.67
N THR A 53 -6.75 13.01 0.07
CA THR A 53 -6.84 13.04 1.53
C THR A 53 -7.40 14.38 2.00
N ALA A 54 -8.53 14.36 2.70
CA ALA A 54 -9.06 15.54 3.35
C ALA A 54 -8.31 15.78 4.66
N VAL A 55 -7.76 16.97 4.84
CA VAL A 55 -7.05 17.37 6.05
C VAL A 55 -7.86 18.45 6.78
N VAL A 56 -8.36 18.09 7.95
CA VAL A 56 -9.12 19.01 8.84
C VAL A 56 -8.18 19.50 9.94
N ILE A 57 -7.96 20.81 9.99
CA ILE A 57 -7.00 21.45 10.89
C ILE A 57 -7.79 22.23 11.94
N ASP A 58 -7.78 21.73 13.18
CA ASP A 58 -8.38 22.44 14.32
C ASP A 58 -7.32 23.26 15.09
N ASP A 59 -6.00 23.02 14.85
CA ASP A 59 -4.85 23.70 15.45
C ASP A 59 -4.04 24.45 14.37
N PRO A 60 -4.26 25.75 14.12
CA PRO A 60 -3.52 26.56 13.17
C PRO A 60 -2.17 27.00 13.75
N SER A 61 -1.26 26.09 14.00
CA SER A 61 0.08 26.37 14.54
C SER A 61 1.17 26.25 13.46
N PRO A 62 2.31 26.94 13.60
CA PRO A 62 3.44 26.78 12.68
C PRO A 62 3.94 25.33 12.57
N THR A 63 3.87 24.59 13.65
CA THR A 63 4.25 23.16 13.71
C THR A 63 3.37 22.32 12.81
N VAL A 64 2.07 22.63 12.75
CA VAL A 64 1.11 21.97 11.86
C VAL A 64 1.38 22.38 10.40
N GLU A 65 1.70 23.64 10.14
CA GLU A 65 2.06 24.09 8.79
C GLU A 65 3.29 23.37 8.23
N ASP A 66 4.33 23.17 9.05
CA ASP A 66 5.51 22.40 8.65
C ASP A 66 5.18 20.95 8.30
N MET A 67 4.32 20.31 9.11
CA MET A 67 3.85 18.96 8.83
C MET A 67 3.02 18.88 7.54
N LEU A 68 2.19 19.87 7.26
CA LEU A 68 1.38 19.96 6.03
C LEU A 68 2.26 20.14 4.80
N SER A 69 3.33 20.95 4.89
CA SER A 69 4.29 21.14 3.81
C SER A 69 4.93 19.80 3.39
N PHE A 70 5.17 18.91 4.34
CA PHE A 70 5.65 17.55 4.05
C PHE A 70 4.59 16.74 3.27
N MET A 71 3.33 16.83 3.63
CA MET A 71 2.24 16.14 2.93
C MET A 71 2.05 16.67 1.50
N GLU A 72 2.13 17.99 1.31
CA GLU A 72 2.01 18.63 -0.01
C GLU A 72 3.17 18.26 -0.95
N GLY A 73 4.37 18.09 -0.42
CA GLY A 73 5.55 17.66 -1.19
C GLY A 73 5.61 16.16 -1.47
N SER A 74 4.72 15.37 -0.91
CA SER A 74 4.71 13.92 -1.04
C SER A 74 4.03 13.45 -2.33
N GLU A 75 4.65 12.50 -3.05
CA GLU A 75 4.02 11.84 -4.20
C GLU A 75 2.84 10.92 -3.81
N TYR A 76 2.67 10.67 -2.52
CA TYR A 76 1.70 9.71 -1.99
C TYR A 76 0.38 10.33 -1.59
N PHE A 77 0.34 11.66 -1.34
CA PHE A 77 -0.84 12.37 -0.88
C PHE A 77 -1.28 13.46 -1.86
N GLU A 78 -2.59 13.60 -2.02
CA GLU A 78 -3.22 14.73 -2.68
C GLU A 78 -4.12 15.41 -1.65
N PRO A 79 -3.62 16.44 -0.92
CA PRO A 79 -4.33 17.02 0.20
C PRO A 79 -5.46 17.95 -0.25
N TYR A 80 -6.62 17.82 0.39
CA TYR A 80 -7.78 18.71 0.31
C TYR A 80 -8.01 19.31 1.70
N TYR A 81 -8.28 20.61 1.77
CA TYR A 81 -8.44 21.32 3.03
C TYR A 81 -9.89 21.78 3.25
N PRO A 82 -10.83 20.90 3.60
CA PRO A 82 -12.18 21.28 3.92
C PRO A 82 -12.24 22.08 5.22
N PRO A 83 -13.15 23.09 5.30
CA PRO A 83 -13.24 23.97 6.47
C PRO A 83 -13.78 23.30 7.71
N SER A 84 -14.39 22.13 7.59
CA SER A 84 -14.94 21.39 8.74
C SER A 84 -14.88 19.87 8.53
N MET A 85 -14.98 19.14 9.65
CA MET A 85 -15.11 17.69 9.63
C MET A 85 -16.36 17.24 8.86
N LYS A 86 -17.45 18.00 8.92
CA LYS A 86 -18.69 17.71 8.17
C LYS A 86 -18.44 17.73 6.66
N ASP A 87 -17.69 18.73 6.19
CA ASP A 87 -17.36 18.85 4.77
C ASP A 87 -16.37 17.75 4.34
N ALA A 88 -15.44 17.39 5.19
CA ALA A 88 -14.52 16.28 4.95
C ALA A 88 -15.28 14.93 4.80
N VAL A 89 -16.27 14.68 5.66
CA VAL A 89 -17.12 13.48 5.56
C VAL A 89 -17.95 13.51 4.27
N ALA A 90 -18.48 14.67 3.89
CA ALA A 90 -19.23 14.80 2.62
C ALA A 90 -18.34 14.51 1.39
N LEU A 91 -17.07 14.93 1.41
CA LEU A 91 -16.08 14.58 0.38
C LEU A 91 -15.79 13.08 0.35
N MET A 92 -15.72 12.43 1.50
CA MET A 92 -15.53 10.99 1.60
C MET A 92 -16.76 10.21 1.11
N ASP A 93 -17.96 10.65 1.46
CA ASP A 93 -19.21 10.02 1.02
C ASP A 93 -19.39 10.15 -0.51
N SER A 94 -18.96 11.26 -1.09
CA SER A 94 -18.95 11.48 -2.55
C SER A 94 -17.80 10.79 -3.28
N ARG A 95 -16.93 10.05 -2.58
CA ARG A 95 -15.74 9.39 -3.14
C ARG A 95 -14.73 10.37 -3.76
N THR A 96 -14.72 11.60 -3.32
CA THR A 96 -13.74 12.60 -3.74
C THR A 96 -12.43 12.42 -2.98
N VAL A 97 -12.52 11.96 -1.73
CA VAL A 97 -11.34 11.62 -0.90
C VAL A 97 -11.50 10.20 -0.34
N ASP A 98 -10.36 9.51 -0.21
CA ASP A 98 -10.28 8.16 0.33
C ASP A 98 -9.87 8.14 1.81
N ALA A 99 -9.34 9.26 2.30
CA ALA A 99 -8.89 9.40 3.67
C ALA A 99 -9.26 10.76 4.25
N ILE A 100 -9.47 10.81 5.57
CA ILE A 100 -9.58 12.05 6.34
C ILE A 100 -8.52 12.01 7.43
N VAL A 101 -7.72 13.06 7.50
CA VAL A 101 -6.75 13.30 8.56
C VAL A 101 -7.25 14.50 9.37
N ARG A 102 -7.50 14.32 10.65
CA ARG A 102 -7.88 15.40 11.55
C ARG A 102 -6.78 15.68 12.53
N ILE A 103 -6.36 16.94 12.58
CA ILE A 103 -5.38 17.47 13.53
C ILE A 103 -6.17 18.22 14.61
N PRO A 104 -6.26 17.68 15.84
CA PRO A 104 -7.05 18.28 16.90
C PRO A 104 -6.43 19.60 17.40
N SER A 105 -7.24 20.44 18.06
CA SER A 105 -6.84 21.75 18.55
C SER A 105 -5.77 21.74 19.66
N ASP A 106 -5.57 20.63 20.31
CA ASP A 106 -4.54 20.42 21.34
C ASP A 106 -3.29 19.70 20.81
N PHE A 107 -3.17 19.58 19.48
CA PHE A 107 -2.08 18.80 18.86
C PHE A 107 -0.70 19.32 19.24
N THR A 108 -0.47 20.63 19.09
CA THR A 108 0.84 21.24 19.38
C THR A 108 1.21 21.10 20.86
N GLU A 109 0.26 21.30 21.78
CA GLU A 109 0.49 21.13 23.21
C GLU A 109 0.80 19.66 23.55
N SER A 110 0.01 18.74 22.99
CA SER A 110 0.19 17.31 23.16
C SER A 110 1.51 16.80 22.56
N LEU A 111 1.99 17.41 21.48
CA LEU A 111 3.28 17.08 20.85
C LEU A 111 4.44 17.37 21.81
N TYR A 112 4.45 18.54 22.47
CA TYR A 112 5.46 18.86 23.50
C TYR A 112 5.43 17.92 24.69
N GLN A 113 4.27 17.31 24.98
CA GLN A 113 4.11 16.32 26.04
C GLN A 113 4.40 14.87 25.59
N HIS A 114 4.83 14.65 24.33
CA HIS A 114 5.01 13.33 23.71
C HIS A 114 3.73 12.49 23.71
N ARG A 115 2.57 13.09 23.55
CA ARG A 115 1.24 12.46 23.56
C ARG A 115 0.35 12.88 22.39
N ALA A 116 0.95 13.47 21.36
CA ALA A 116 0.19 13.93 20.19
C ALA A 116 -0.56 12.76 19.52
N ASN A 117 -1.83 12.99 19.23
CA ASN A 117 -2.67 12.05 18.51
C ASN A 117 -3.25 12.73 17.26
N ILE A 118 -3.18 12.04 16.14
CA ILE A 118 -3.85 12.42 14.91
C ILE A 118 -4.93 11.39 14.63
N GLN A 119 -6.12 11.85 14.31
CA GLN A 119 -7.20 10.96 13.92
C GLN A 119 -7.15 10.74 12.40
N ILE A 120 -7.07 9.48 11.99
CA ILE A 120 -7.09 9.08 10.61
C ILE A 120 -8.34 8.23 10.39
N ILE A 121 -9.18 8.63 9.44
CA ILE A 121 -10.36 7.89 9.01
C ILE A 121 -10.13 7.49 7.56
N LEU A 122 -10.24 6.21 7.28
CA LEU A 122 -10.04 5.65 5.95
C LEU A 122 -11.36 5.09 5.43
N TYR A 123 -11.60 5.27 4.17
CA TYR A 123 -12.74 4.61 3.53
C TYR A 123 -12.49 3.09 3.47
N GLY A 124 -13.35 2.32 4.13
CA GLY A 124 -13.16 0.99 4.65
C GLY A 124 -12.94 -0.17 3.67
N VAL A 125 -12.19 -0.02 2.57
CA VAL A 125 -11.99 -1.13 1.61
C VAL A 125 -10.53 -1.63 1.56
N ASP A 126 -9.54 -0.89 2.06
CA ASP A 126 -8.15 -1.28 1.85
C ASP A 126 -7.28 -1.14 3.11
N ALA A 127 -7.20 -2.24 3.88
CA ALA A 127 -6.35 -2.30 5.08
C ALA A 127 -4.85 -2.13 4.77
N SER A 128 -4.43 -2.38 3.52
CA SER A 128 -3.04 -2.20 3.08
C SER A 128 -2.68 -0.72 3.01
N ASN A 129 -3.58 0.12 2.46
CA ASN A 129 -3.38 1.56 2.36
C ASN A 129 -3.35 2.22 3.75
N ALA A 130 -4.16 1.73 4.70
CA ALA A 130 -4.19 2.21 6.08
C ALA A 130 -2.84 2.06 6.78
N ASN A 131 -2.19 0.92 6.64
CA ASN A 131 -0.90 0.64 7.27
C ASN A 131 0.24 1.46 6.65
N VAL A 132 0.20 1.68 5.33
CA VAL A 132 1.18 2.52 4.63
C VAL A 132 1.05 3.97 5.07
N MET A 133 -0.17 4.52 5.09
CA MET A 133 -0.43 5.90 5.54
C MET A 133 -0.01 6.12 7.00
N LYS A 134 -0.34 5.16 7.88
CA LYS A 134 0.09 5.21 9.29
C LYS A 134 1.60 5.27 9.41
N GLY A 135 2.34 4.44 8.67
CA GLY A 135 3.81 4.42 8.69
C GLY A 135 4.43 5.74 8.22
N TYR A 136 3.89 6.37 7.19
CA TYR A 136 4.37 7.68 6.70
C TYR A 136 4.09 8.80 7.70
N LEU A 137 2.91 8.81 8.32
CA LEU A 137 2.54 9.82 9.34
C LEU A 137 3.37 9.66 10.63
N GLU A 138 3.59 8.43 11.08
CA GLU A 138 4.48 8.16 12.21
C GLU A 138 5.93 8.59 11.92
N GLY A 139 6.40 8.41 10.69
CA GLY A 139 7.71 8.88 10.25
C GLY A 139 7.83 10.41 10.23
N ALA A 140 6.77 11.12 9.85
CA ALA A 140 6.74 12.58 9.83
C ALA A 140 6.67 13.22 11.23
N ILE A 141 6.12 12.51 12.22
CA ILE A 141 5.98 13.00 13.59
C ILE A 141 7.26 12.74 14.41
N ASN A 142 8.00 11.66 14.08
CA ASN A 142 9.19 11.23 14.83
C ASN A 142 10.52 11.67 14.22
N GLY A 143 10.51 12.34 13.07
CA GLY A 143 11.68 12.90 12.39
C GLY A 143 11.82 14.38 12.67
#